data_1635a51cf1d337b287b3dca7f37fab4e
#
_entry.id   1635a51cf1d337b287b3dca7f37fab4e
#
_cell.length_a   1.000
_cell.length_b   1.000
_cell.length_c   1.000
_cell.angle_alpha   90.00
_cell.angle_beta   90.00
_cell.angle_gamma   90.00
#
_symmetry.space_group_name_H-M   'P 1'
#
loop_
_entity.id
_entity.type
_entity.pdbx_description
1 polymer ?
#
loop_
_entity_poly.entity_id
_entity_poly.type
_entity_poly.pdbx_seq_one_letter_code
_entity_poly.pdbx_strand_id
1 'polypeptide(L)'
;MAKPNIETRDKILSRLPRKGLANCFQCIKCTSGCTALKLLELKPHEIVKLVNLGFVDELPTSDIIWTCVTCLKCVQRCPQKASPYHVIMALRNLAVEKEAKVPETYLKIVTQILETGLAEPPQKTVTKKMETVDRDCLQLPKIKPPKESFQAVFLKAMEER
;
A
#
# COMPACT_ATOMS: atom_id res chain seq x y z
N MET A 1 1.46 -18.83 -23.16
CA MET A 1 1.77 -17.38 -23.29
C MET A 1 0.69 -16.62 -22.55
N ALA A 2 1.06 -15.74 -21.64
CA ALA A 2 0.11 -14.84 -20.95
C ALA A 2 -0.56 -13.95 -22.00
N LYS A 3 -1.91 -13.82 -21.92
CA LYS A 3 -2.67 -12.95 -22.82
C LYS A 3 -2.96 -11.62 -22.09
N PRO A 4 -2.96 -10.47 -22.79
CA PRO A 4 -3.34 -9.19 -22.18
C PRO A 4 -4.82 -9.23 -21.75
N ASN A 5 -5.08 -8.82 -20.51
CA ASN A 5 -6.43 -8.65 -19.97
C ASN A 5 -6.76 -7.15 -19.90
N ILE A 6 -7.44 -6.67 -20.92
CA ILE A 6 -7.75 -5.24 -21.10
C ILE A 6 -8.83 -4.79 -20.10
N GLU A 7 -9.81 -5.63 -19.80
CA GLU A 7 -10.87 -5.34 -18.85
C GLU A 7 -10.31 -5.09 -17.43
N THR A 8 -9.49 -6.02 -16.94
CA THR A 8 -8.85 -5.86 -15.63
C THR A 8 -7.90 -4.66 -15.61
N ARG A 9 -7.15 -4.42 -16.71
CA ARG A 9 -6.32 -3.22 -16.86
C ARG A 9 -7.16 -1.96 -16.71
N ASP A 10 -8.26 -1.85 -17.42
CA ASP A 10 -9.11 -0.65 -17.43
C ASP A 10 -9.79 -0.45 -16.06
N LYS A 11 -10.15 -1.52 -15.37
CA LYS A 11 -10.58 -1.48 -13.96
C LYS A 11 -9.51 -0.91 -13.04
N ILE A 12 -8.24 -1.29 -13.21
CA ILE A 12 -7.12 -0.72 -12.44
C ILE A 12 -6.95 0.77 -12.79
N LEU A 13 -6.95 1.13 -14.08
CA LEU A 13 -6.78 2.50 -14.54
C LEU A 13 -7.88 3.44 -14.04
N SER A 14 -9.13 2.98 -13.95
CA SER A 14 -10.26 3.77 -13.45
C SER A 14 -10.12 4.15 -11.97
N ARG A 15 -9.36 3.39 -11.19
CA ARG A 15 -9.10 3.64 -9.76
C ARG A 15 -7.93 4.59 -9.51
N LEU A 16 -7.19 4.94 -10.54
CA LEU A 16 -6.03 5.82 -10.36
C LEU A 16 -6.48 7.29 -10.22
N PRO A 17 -5.92 8.05 -9.27
CA PRO A 17 -6.30 9.44 -9.05
C PRO A 17 -5.89 10.35 -10.22
N ARG A 18 -5.01 9.87 -11.10
CA ARG A 18 -4.50 10.61 -12.26
C ARG A 18 -4.37 9.68 -13.47
N LYS A 19 -4.76 10.18 -14.64
CA LYS A 19 -4.68 9.44 -15.92
C LYS A 19 -3.27 9.45 -16.55
N GLY A 20 -2.21 9.53 -15.73
CA GLY A 20 -0.83 9.67 -16.21
C GLY A 20 -0.08 8.37 -16.48
N LEU A 21 -0.71 7.19 -16.28
CA LEU A 21 -0.01 5.92 -16.39
C LEU A 21 0.50 5.65 -17.81
N ALA A 22 -0.32 5.96 -18.82
CA ALA A 22 0.02 5.81 -20.25
C ALA A 22 1.23 6.66 -20.66
N ASN A 23 1.52 7.74 -19.92
CA ASN A 23 2.66 8.64 -20.19
C ASN A 23 3.99 8.11 -19.66
N CYS A 24 4.02 6.92 -19.07
CA CYS A 24 5.25 6.34 -18.54
C CYS A 24 6.23 5.97 -19.66
N PHE A 25 7.34 6.70 -19.78
CA PHE A 25 8.40 6.41 -20.74
C PHE A 25 9.57 5.58 -20.17
N GLN A 26 9.32 4.86 -19.08
CA GLN A 26 10.26 3.87 -18.51
C GLN A 26 11.65 4.44 -18.13
N CYS A 27 11.70 5.66 -17.61
CA CYS A 27 12.95 6.36 -17.22
C CYS A 27 13.64 5.82 -15.96
N ILE A 28 13.06 4.84 -15.29
CA ILE A 28 13.61 4.12 -14.12
C ILE A 28 13.78 4.98 -12.85
N LYS A 29 13.50 6.29 -12.85
CA LYS A 29 13.65 7.18 -11.69
C LYS A 29 12.87 6.70 -10.44
N CYS A 30 11.70 6.09 -10.62
CA CYS A 30 10.91 5.52 -9.53
C CYS A 30 11.61 4.30 -8.90
N THR A 31 12.28 3.49 -9.70
CA THR A 31 12.99 2.28 -9.27
C THR A 31 14.29 2.61 -8.57
N SER A 32 15.13 3.48 -9.14
CA SER A 32 16.42 3.86 -8.55
C SER A 32 16.30 4.47 -7.15
N GLY A 33 15.15 5.05 -6.82
CA GLY A 33 14.87 5.61 -5.51
C GLY A 33 13.98 4.75 -4.61
N CYS A 34 13.65 3.52 -5.02
CA CYS A 34 12.75 2.67 -4.24
C CYS A 34 13.43 2.17 -2.96
N THR A 35 12.78 2.40 -1.82
CA THR A 35 13.29 1.94 -0.51
C THR A 35 13.35 0.41 -0.42
N ALA A 36 12.40 -0.28 -1.06
CA ALA A 36 12.31 -1.74 -1.08
C ALA A 36 13.05 -2.39 -2.28
N LEU A 37 13.87 -1.64 -3.03
CA LEU A 37 14.48 -2.10 -4.29
C LEU A 37 15.17 -3.47 -4.20
N LYS A 38 15.89 -3.72 -3.11
CA LYS A 38 16.63 -4.98 -2.90
C LYS A 38 15.73 -6.19 -2.61
N LEU A 39 14.48 -5.93 -2.19
CA LEU A 39 13.49 -6.94 -1.82
C LEU A 39 12.50 -7.22 -2.94
N LEU A 40 12.52 -6.42 -4.02
CA LEU A 40 11.58 -6.52 -5.12
C LEU A 40 12.13 -7.39 -6.25
N GLU A 41 11.44 -8.47 -6.56
CA GLU A 41 11.66 -9.25 -7.79
C GLU A 41 11.22 -8.44 -9.01
N LEU A 42 10.04 -7.81 -8.94
CA LEU A 42 9.51 -6.94 -9.98
C LEU A 42 9.63 -5.47 -9.57
N LYS A 43 10.30 -4.66 -10.37
CA LYS A 43 10.58 -3.26 -10.05
C LYS A 43 9.38 -2.35 -10.28
N PRO A 44 9.26 -1.19 -9.60
CA PRO A 44 8.14 -0.28 -9.76
C PRO A 44 7.83 0.13 -11.21
N HIS A 45 8.84 0.37 -12.04
CA HIS A 45 8.63 0.71 -13.45
C HIS A 45 8.13 -0.48 -14.29
N GLU A 46 8.51 -1.70 -13.93
CA GLU A 46 8.08 -2.93 -14.58
C GLU A 46 6.60 -3.22 -14.27
N ILE A 47 6.18 -3.02 -13.00
CA ILE A 47 4.76 -3.13 -12.63
C ILE A 47 3.91 -2.17 -13.49
N VAL A 48 4.34 -0.91 -13.64
CA VAL A 48 3.66 0.07 -14.49
C VAL A 48 3.62 -0.40 -15.94
N LYS A 49 4.72 -0.95 -16.46
CA LYS A 49 4.80 -1.49 -17.82
C LYS A 49 3.80 -2.63 -18.02
N LEU A 50 3.78 -3.60 -17.11
CA LEU A 50 2.87 -4.74 -17.18
C LEU A 50 1.41 -4.30 -17.17
N VAL A 51 1.04 -3.36 -16.29
CA VAL A 51 -0.33 -2.81 -16.25
C VAL A 51 -0.66 -2.08 -17.54
N ASN A 52 0.23 -1.25 -18.09
CA ASN A 52 -0.01 -0.56 -19.34
C ASN A 52 -0.26 -1.53 -20.52
N LEU A 53 0.46 -2.64 -20.53
CA LEU A 53 0.35 -3.68 -21.57
C LEU A 53 -0.80 -4.66 -21.32
N GLY A 54 -1.48 -4.59 -20.17
CA GLY A 54 -2.58 -5.48 -19.82
C GLY A 54 -2.17 -6.83 -19.23
N PHE A 55 -0.89 -7.07 -18.92
CA PHE A 55 -0.42 -8.29 -18.24
C PHE A 55 -0.62 -8.15 -16.72
N VAL A 56 -1.86 -8.26 -16.29
CA VAL A 56 -2.30 -7.88 -14.94
C VAL A 56 -2.84 -9.04 -14.09
N ASP A 57 -3.10 -10.22 -14.67
CA ASP A 57 -3.84 -11.28 -13.98
C ASP A 57 -3.08 -11.89 -12.81
N GLU A 58 -1.76 -12.02 -12.90
CA GLU A 58 -0.91 -12.59 -11.86
C GLU A 58 -0.51 -11.56 -10.79
N LEU A 59 -0.59 -10.26 -11.08
CA LEU A 59 -0.12 -9.21 -10.18
C LEU A 59 -0.89 -9.16 -8.85
N PRO A 60 -2.24 -9.27 -8.81
CA PRO A 60 -3.00 -9.22 -7.56
C PRO A 60 -2.74 -10.42 -6.64
N THR A 61 -2.36 -11.58 -7.20
CA THR A 61 -2.09 -12.81 -6.44
C THR A 61 -0.62 -12.92 -6.02
N SER A 62 0.22 -12.01 -6.48
CA SER A 62 1.66 -11.99 -6.20
C SER A 62 1.99 -11.28 -4.89
N ASP A 63 2.97 -11.79 -4.14
CA ASP A 63 3.51 -11.15 -2.94
C ASP A 63 4.24 -9.83 -3.25
N ILE A 64 4.59 -9.60 -4.51
CA ILE A 64 5.34 -8.42 -4.97
C ILE A 64 4.63 -7.10 -4.62
N ILE A 65 3.31 -7.05 -4.79
CA ILE A 65 2.54 -5.84 -4.47
C ILE A 65 2.58 -5.50 -2.98
N TRP A 66 2.76 -6.48 -2.10
CA TRP A 66 2.80 -6.32 -0.65
C TRP A 66 4.18 -5.90 -0.13
N THR A 67 5.24 -6.10 -0.89
CA THR A 67 6.61 -5.68 -0.54
C THR A 67 6.77 -4.15 -0.56
N CYS A 68 5.85 -3.41 -1.20
CA CYS A 68 5.89 -1.95 -1.24
C CYS A 68 5.63 -1.35 0.15
N VAL A 69 6.60 -0.60 0.67
CA VAL A 69 6.54 0.06 1.99
C VAL A 69 5.82 1.43 1.96
N THR A 70 5.08 1.75 0.92
CA THR A 70 4.25 2.95 0.78
C THR A 70 4.97 4.30 1.05
N CYS A 71 6.28 4.37 0.80
CA CYS A 71 7.12 5.54 1.12
C CYS A 71 6.93 6.75 0.18
N LEU A 72 6.09 6.65 -0.86
CA LEU A 72 5.73 7.69 -1.83
C LEU A 72 6.89 8.27 -2.67
N LYS A 73 8.14 7.81 -2.53
CA LYS A 73 9.27 8.32 -3.29
C LYS A 73 9.08 8.22 -4.81
N CYS A 74 8.44 7.15 -5.28
CA CYS A 74 8.13 6.97 -6.71
C CYS A 74 7.10 7.99 -7.23
N VAL A 75 6.22 8.51 -6.37
CA VAL A 75 5.27 9.57 -6.71
C VAL A 75 6.03 10.88 -6.95
N GLN A 76 6.92 11.24 -6.00
CA GLN A 76 7.67 12.48 -6.04
C GLN A 76 8.68 12.54 -7.18
N ARG A 77 9.30 11.40 -7.51
CA ARG A 77 10.34 11.32 -8.54
C ARG A 77 9.82 11.18 -9.96
N CYS A 78 8.54 10.88 -10.15
CA CYS A 78 7.98 10.62 -11.47
C CYS A 78 7.73 11.90 -12.27
N PRO A 79 8.47 12.18 -13.35
CA PRO A 79 8.27 13.40 -14.16
C PRO A 79 6.94 13.36 -14.92
N GLN A 80 6.45 12.15 -15.25
CA GLN A 80 5.18 11.94 -15.98
C GLN A 80 3.98 11.71 -15.06
N LYS A 81 4.17 11.78 -13.73
CA LYS A 81 3.10 11.54 -12.74
C LYS A 81 2.38 10.19 -12.91
N ALA A 82 3.06 9.21 -13.52
CA ALA A 82 2.55 7.85 -13.73
C ALA A 82 2.40 7.05 -12.41
N SER A 83 3.11 7.46 -11.37
CA SER A 83 2.92 7.05 -9.98
C SER A 83 2.74 5.53 -9.74
N PRO A 84 3.83 4.74 -9.75
CA PRO A 84 3.76 3.30 -9.45
C PRO A 84 3.08 2.96 -8.13
N TYR A 85 3.20 3.83 -7.12
CA TYR A 85 2.51 3.67 -5.84
C TYR A 85 0.99 3.51 -6.00
N HIS A 86 0.34 4.39 -6.76
CA HIS A 86 -1.11 4.31 -6.94
C HIS A 86 -1.52 3.04 -7.68
N VAL A 87 -0.69 2.59 -8.64
CA VAL A 87 -0.90 1.31 -9.33
C VAL A 87 -0.85 0.15 -8.33
N ILE A 88 0.17 0.11 -7.48
CA ILE A 88 0.31 -0.92 -6.45
C ILE A 88 -0.88 -0.91 -5.48
N MET A 89 -1.36 0.28 -5.06
CA MET A 89 -2.54 0.38 -4.19
C MET A 89 -3.80 -0.12 -4.88
N ALA A 90 -4.00 0.20 -6.17
CA ALA A 90 -5.12 -0.33 -6.95
C ALA A 90 -5.05 -1.86 -7.11
N LEU A 91 -3.85 -2.41 -7.29
CA LEU A 91 -3.62 -3.86 -7.34
C LEU A 91 -3.90 -4.54 -5.98
N ARG A 92 -3.51 -3.93 -4.86
CA ARG A 92 -3.84 -4.44 -3.51
C ARG A 92 -5.35 -4.48 -3.27
N ASN A 93 -6.06 -3.41 -3.65
CA ASN A 93 -7.52 -3.39 -3.55
C ASN A 93 -8.15 -4.48 -4.43
N LEU A 94 -7.64 -4.66 -5.64
CA LEU A 94 -8.10 -5.73 -6.53
C LEU A 94 -7.79 -7.12 -5.97
N ALA A 95 -6.64 -7.31 -5.29
CA ALA A 95 -6.28 -8.56 -4.62
C ALA A 95 -7.30 -8.92 -3.53
N VAL A 96 -7.66 -7.93 -2.69
CA VAL A 96 -8.67 -8.12 -1.64
C VAL A 96 -10.05 -8.45 -2.24
N GLU A 97 -10.46 -7.78 -3.33
CA GLU A 97 -11.72 -8.08 -4.03
C GLU A 97 -11.75 -9.48 -4.68
N LYS A 98 -10.60 -9.99 -5.09
CA LYS A 98 -10.45 -11.35 -5.64
C LYS A 98 -10.20 -12.41 -4.55
N GLU A 99 -10.34 -12.05 -3.28
CA GLU A 99 -10.07 -12.92 -2.13
C GLU A 99 -8.66 -13.55 -2.16
N ALA A 100 -7.70 -12.84 -2.78
CA ALA A 100 -6.32 -13.27 -2.81
C ALA A 100 -5.70 -13.20 -1.41
N LYS A 101 -4.68 -14.02 -1.17
CA LYS A 101 -3.99 -14.08 0.12
C LYS A 101 -3.40 -12.72 0.50
N VAL A 102 -3.94 -12.11 1.56
CA VAL A 102 -3.38 -10.92 2.19
C VAL A 102 -2.37 -11.34 3.26
N PRO A 103 -1.17 -10.73 3.34
CA PRO A 103 -0.21 -11.07 4.39
C PRO A 103 -0.79 -10.84 5.79
N GLU A 104 -0.55 -11.78 6.73
CA GLU A 104 -1.07 -11.72 8.09
C GLU A 104 -0.72 -10.43 8.84
N THR A 105 0.42 -9.83 8.50
CA THR A 105 0.85 -8.55 9.09
C THR A 105 -0.20 -7.44 8.86
N TYR A 106 -0.80 -7.39 7.67
CA TYR A 106 -1.86 -6.42 7.38
C TYR A 106 -3.15 -6.72 8.16
N LEU A 107 -3.50 -8.00 8.31
CA LEU A 107 -4.66 -8.40 9.12
C LEU A 107 -4.48 -8.02 10.60
N LYS A 108 -3.28 -8.25 11.15
CA LYS A 108 -2.93 -7.82 12.52
C LYS A 108 -3.04 -6.31 12.69
N ILE A 109 -2.56 -5.52 11.72
CA ILE A 109 -2.68 -4.05 11.73
C ILE A 109 -4.15 -3.63 11.73
N VAL A 110 -4.99 -4.26 10.90
CA VAL A 110 -6.44 -3.97 10.85
C VAL A 110 -7.10 -4.24 12.21
N THR A 111 -6.85 -5.40 12.82
CA THR A 111 -7.38 -5.74 14.14
C THR A 111 -6.93 -4.73 15.18
N GLN A 112 -5.65 -4.37 15.19
CA GLN A 112 -5.10 -3.38 16.10
C GLN A 112 -5.72 -1.99 15.94
N ILE A 113 -5.98 -1.55 14.69
CA ILE A 113 -6.69 -0.29 14.43
C ILE A 113 -8.11 -0.34 14.98
N LEU A 114 -8.81 -1.45 14.82
CA LEU A 114 -10.18 -1.62 15.35
C LEU A 114 -10.22 -1.58 16.87
N GLU A 115 -9.23 -2.13 17.55
CA GLU A 115 -9.14 -2.18 19.01
C GLU A 115 -8.64 -0.88 19.62
N THR A 116 -7.59 -0.29 19.05
CA THR A 116 -6.83 0.80 19.69
C THR A 116 -6.90 2.13 18.95
N GLY A 117 -7.33 2.13 17.67
CA GLY A 117 -7.26 3.29 16.78
C GLY A 117 -5.87 3.56 16.20
N LEU A 118 -4.90 2.67 16.42
CA LEU A 118 -3.51 2.83 16.02
C LEU A 118 -3.06 1.66 15.16
N ALA A 119 -2.34 1.95 14.08
CA ALA A 119 -1.67 0.92 13.25
C ALA A 119 -0.46 0.29 13.98
N GLU A 120 0.19 1.05 14.86
CA GLU A 120 1.31 0.61 15.68
C GLU A 120 1.10 1.04 17.15
N PRO A 121 1.44 0.20 18.13
CA PRO A 121 1.33 0.57 19.53
C PRO A 121 2.31 1.71 19.85
N PRO A 122 1.99 2.56 20.83
CA PRO A 122 2.91 3.57 21.30
C PRO A 122 4.20 2.92 21.81
N GLN A 123 5.33 3.28 21.21
CA GLN A 123 6.62 2.73 21.56
C GLN A 123 7.26 3.50 22.73
N LYS A 124 7.96 2.77 23.60
CA LYS A 124 8.87 3.34 24.57
C LYS A 124 10.25 3.44 23.96
N THR A 125 10.90 4.59 24.08
CA THR A 125 12.26 4.83 23.59
C THR A 125 13.22 5.04 24.73
N VAL A 126 14.47 4.69 24.54
CA VAL A 126 15.52 4.89 25.54
C VAL A 126 16.41 6.03 25.06
N THR A 127 16.62 7.04 25.93
CA THR A 127 17.51 8.16 25.67
C THR A 127 18.97 7.73 25.70
N LYS A 128 19.89 8.59 25.23
CA LYS A 128 21.34 8.37 25.36
C LYS A 128 21.80 8.21 26.82
N LYS A 129 21.01 8.69 27.80
CA LYS A 129 21.26 8.55 29.24
C LYS A 129 20.62 7.29 29.84
N MET A 130 20.15 6.35 28.99
CA MET A 130 19.48 5.10 29.42
C MET A 130 18.15 5.33 30.18
N GLU A 131 17.54 6.51 30.04
CA GLU A 131 16.23 6.80 30.61
C GLU A 131 15.14 6.37 29.63
N THR A 132 14.13 5.64 30.09
CA THR A 132 12.98 5.25 29.28
C THR A 132 12.01 6.42 29.17
N VAL A 133 11.70 6.81 27.96
CA VAL A 133 10.74 7.89 27.65
C VAL A 133 9.55 7.28 26.91
N ASP A 134 8.36 7.57 27.41
CA ASP A 134 7.09 7.22 26.80
C ASP A 134 6.19 8.47 26.60
N ARG A 135 4.98 8.25 26.12
CA ARG A 135 4.04 9.34 25.88
C ARG A 135 3.62 10.07 27.15
N ASP A 136 3.53 9.35 28.27
CA ASP A 136 3.10 9.91 29.56
C ASP A 136 4.20 10.80 30.13
N CYS A 137 5.47 10.38 30.04
CA CYS A 137 6.62 11.21 30.43
C CYS A 137 6.68 12.54 29.65
N LEU A 138 6.24 12.52 28.38
CA LEU A 138 6.21 13.69 27.51
C LEU A 138 4.91 14.50 27.64
N GLN A 139 4.00 14.14 28.53
CA GLN A 139 2.69 14.76 28.74
C GLN A 139 1.88 14.90 27.44
N LEU A 140 2.04 13.92 26.52
CA LEU A 140 1.31 13.91 25.25
C LEU A 140 -0.17 13.52 25.47
N PRO A 141 -1.08 13.99 24.63
CA PRO A 141 -2.49 13.64 24.72
C PRO A 141 -2.72 12.14 24.70
N LYS A 142 -3.59 11.62 25.58
CA LYS A 142 -3.98 10.21 25.59
C LYS A 142 -4.73 9.88 24.32
N ILE A 143 -4.32 8.79 23.66
CA ILE A 143 -5.00 8.23 22.51
C ILE A 143 -6.19 7.44 23.01
N LYS A 144 -7.39 7.77 22.52
CA LYS A 144 -8.62 7.06 22.85
C LYS A 144 -8.87 5.97 21.81
N PRO A 145 -9.37 4.80 22.21
CA PRO A 145 -9.79 3.78 21.25
C PRO A 145 -10.92 4.30 20.35
N PRO A 146 -11.10 3.75 19.16
CA PRO A 146 -12.18 4.14 18.27
C PRO A 146 -13.54 3.86 18.91
N LYS A 147 -14.52 4.69 18.57
CA LYS A 147 -15.89 4.50 19.05
C LYS A 147 -16.50 3.25 18.39
N GLU A 148 -17.45 2.60 19.07
CA GLU A 148 -18.22 1.46 18.54
C GLU A 148 -18.86 1.77 17.19
N SER A 149 -19.30 3.01 16.97
CA SER A 149 -19.83 3.45 15.68
C SER A 149 -18.83 3.32 14.52
N PHE A 150 -17.53 3.58 14.77
CA PHE A 150 -16.49 3.39 13.77
C PHE A 150 -16.28 1.90 13.48
N GLN A 151 -16.23 1.06 14.53
CA GLN A 151 -16.06 -0.38 14.38
C GLN A 151 -17.22 -0.98 13.57
N ALA A 152 -18.48 -0.59 13.88
CA ALA A 152 -19.66 -1.05 13.16
C ALA A 152 -19.62 -0.66 11.66
N VAL A 153 -19.28 0.59 11.35
CA VAL A 153 -19.17 1.06 9.95
C VAL A 153 -18.05 0.33 9.21
N PHE A 154 -16.92 0.10 9.89
CA PHE A 154 -15.79 -0.59 9.29
C PHE A 154 -16.13 -2.05 8.97
N LEU A 155 -16.74 -2.78 9.92
CA LEU A 155 -17.16 -4.17 9.72
C LEU A 155 -18.22 -4.28 8.62
N LYS A 156 -19.22 -3.38 8.61
CA LYS A 156 -20.22 -3.33 7.54
C LYS A 156 -19.58 -3.10 6.17
N ALA A 157 -18.61 -2.19 6.06
CA ALA A 157 -17.88 -1.95 4.80
C ALA A 157 -17.05 -3.17 4.34
N MET A 158 -16.69 -4.08 5.24
CA MET A 158 -16.03 -5.34 4.89
C MET A 158 -17.04 -6.41 4.42
N GLU A 159 -18.26 -6.39 4.89
CA GLU A 159 -19.34 -7.34 4.53
C GLU A 159 -20.02 -7.00 3.19
N GLU A 160 -20.10 -5.72 2.85
CA GLU A 160 -20.77 -5.21 1.63
C GLU A 160 -19.94 -5.33 0.34
N ARG A 161 -18.97 -6.24 0.26
CA ARG A 161 -18.09 -6.42 -0.91
C ARG A 161 -18.56 -7.48 -1.87
#